data_b33f78d97d1607d29b73a59a2004451b
#
_entry.id   b33f78d97d1607d29b73a59a2004451b
#
_cell.length_a   1.000
_cell.length_b   1.000
_cell.length_c   1.000
_cell.angle_alpha   90.00
_cell.angle_beta   90.00
_cell.angle_gamma   90.00
#
_symmetry.space_group_name_H-M   'P 1'
#
loop_
_entity.id
_entity.type
_entity.pdbx_description
1 polymer ?
#
loop_
_entity_poly.entity_id
_entity_poly.type
_entity_poly.pdbx_seq_one_letter_code
_entity_poly.pdbx_strand_id
1 'polypeptide(L)'
;MTYTQAFMKNFLGSSPDWYKLTIITFLVINPILFFFVSPFFAGWLLVAEFIFTLAMALKCYPLQPGGLLAFEAIAIGMTNAEHVKAEIMANFEVVLLLIFMVAGIYFMKQLLLYVFTKLLVRIRSKIVLSLAFCFSAAFLSAFLDALTVVAVIISVAMGFYGVYHKVASGKTLQDALDISDDNKINNHETLEKFRSFLRSLMMHAGVGTALGGVMTMVGEPQNLIIAEQAKWNFIEFFFRMAPVTIPVFICGLLTCVLVEKFKVFGYGEKLPEEVWQVLADLDRENAKKMSKQDKIRLSVQAIIAVWLILGLAFHLAAVGLIGLSVIILATTFTGVTDEHAIGKSFQESLPFTALLVVFFSIVAVIIDQKLFAPIIHFVLSSEEKTQLALFYGFNGLLSAISDNVFVATVYINEAKHALATGAIAPHQFELLAVAINTGTNLPSVATPNGQAAFLFLLTSSLAPLIKLYYGRMVYMALPYTIVLTLVGFLAIEFILPEMTIWLANLGLIIPI
;
A
#
# COMPACT_ATOMS: atom_id res chain seq x y z
N MET A 1 -1.83 -38.97 -17.64
CA MET A 1 -2.08 -38.09 -16.52
C MET A 1 -3.17 -38.69 -15.66
N THR A 2 -2.90 -38.98 -14.37
CA THR A 2 -3.90 -39.52 -13.44
C THR A 2 -4.88 -38.42 -13.00
N TYR A 3 -6.05 -38.79 -12.46
CA TYR A 3 -7.00 -37.81 -11.92
C TYR A 3 -6.39 -36.96 -10.81
N THR A 4 -5.57 -37.54 -9.95
CA THR A 4 -4.83 -36.80 -8.90
C THR A 4 -3.87 -35.78 -9.49
N GLN A 5 -3.12 -36.15 -10.53
CA GLN A 5 -2.22 -35.23 -11.23
C GLN A 5 -3.00 -34.10 -11.93
N ALA A 6 -4.17 -34.41 -12.50
CA ALA A 6 -5.03 -33.41 -13.12
C ALA A 6 -5.60 -32.43 -12.07
N PHE A 7 -6.05 -32.96 -10.92
CA PHE A 7 -6.49 -32.13 -9.80
C PHE A 7 -5.37 -31.20 -9.31
N MET A 8 -4.19 -31.74 -9.03
CA MET A 8 -3.05 -30.93 -8.55
C MET A 8 -2.59 -29.87 -9.56
N LYS A 9 -2.75 -30.14 -10.86
CA LYS A 9 -2.44 -29.15 -11.90
C LYS A 9 -3.46 -27.99 -11.91
N ASN A 10 -4.73 -28.27 -11.64
CA ASN A 10 -5.79 -27.27 -11.61
C ASN A 10 -5.86 -26.52 -10.27
N PHE A 11 -5.62 -27.22 -9.15
CA PHE A 11 -5.67 -26.64 -7.81
C PHE A 11 -4.61 -25.54 -7.66
N LEU A 12 -5.01 -24.32 -7.36
CA LEU A 12 -4.19 -23.12 -7.26
C LEU A 12 -3.26 -22.86 -8.48
N GLY A 13 -3.65 -23.35 -9.66
CA GLY A 13 -3.02 -23.02 -10.94
C GLY A 13 -1.51 -23.31 -11.01
N SER A 14 -0.70 -22.30 -11.35
CA SER A 14 0.76 -22.41 -11.52
C SER A 14 1.56 -22.34 -10.23
N SER A 15 0.92 -22.32 -9.06
CA SER A 15 1.61 -22.30 -7.77
C SER A 15 2.48 -23.55 -7.57
N PRO A 16 3.60 -23.46 -6.83
CA PRO A 16 4.45 -24.60 -6.55
C PRO A 16 3.72 -25.76 -5.84
N ASP A 17 4.06 -27.00 -6.17
CA ASP A 17 3.37 -28.18 -5.60
C ASP A 17 3.48 -28.26 -4.07
N TRP A 18 4.63 -27.88 -3.49
CA TRP A 18 4.79 -27.81 -2.03
C TRP A 18 3.78 -26.83 -1.40
N TYR A 19 3.53 -25.67 -2.04
CA TYR A 19 2.55 -24.69 -1.56
C TYR A 19 1.12 -25.26 -1.60
N LYS A 20 0.76 -25.91 -2.71
CA LYS A 20 -0.54 -26.58 -2.85
C LYS A 20 -0.78 -27.63 -1.78
N LEU A 21 0.23 -28.45 -1.51
CA LEU A 21 0.17 -29.47 -0.44
C LEU A 21 0.04 -28.81 0.94
N THR A 22 0.75 -27.72 1.19
CA THR A 22 0.62 -26.96 2.44
C THR A 22 -0.81 -26.46 2.65
N ILE A 23 -1.44 -25.85 1.65
CA ILE A 23 -2.82 -25.38 1.76
C ILE A 23 -3.80 -26.54 1.99
N ILE A 24 -3.64 -27.66 1.28
CA ILE A 24 -4.47 -28.87 1.53
C ILE A 24 -4.27 -29.36 2.97
N THR A 25 -3.03 -29.36 3.46
CA THR A 25 -2.72 -29.77 4.84
C THR A 25 -3.43 -28.88 5.86
N PHE A 26 -3.43 -27.56 5.66
CA PHE A 26 -4.15 -26.59 6.49
C PHE A 26 -5.64 -26.93 6.55
N LEU A 27 -6.28 -27.12 5.40
CA LEU A 27 -7.70 -27.46 5.30
C LEU A 27 -8.05 -28.82 5.96
N VAL A 28 -7.11 -29.71 6.16
CA VAL A 28 -7.33 -30.97 6.87
C VAL A 28 -7.08 -30.82 8.39
N ILE A 29 -6.10 -30.03 8.79
CA ILE A 29 -5.71 -29.86 10.18
C ILE A 29 -6.72 -29.00 10.95
N ASN A 30 -7.24 -27.94 10.36
CA ASN A 30 -8.13 -27.00 11.04
C ASN A 30 -9.39 -27.66 11.62
N PRO A 31 -10.17 -28.49 10.90
CA PRO A 31 -11.31 -29.19 11.46
C PRO A 31 -10.91 -30.13 12.61
N ILE A 32 -9.78 -30.84 12.46
CA ILE A 32 -9.28 -31.76 13.48
C ILE A 32 -8.98 -31.00 14.77
N LEU A 33 -8.25 -29.89 14.69
CA LEU A 33 -7.94 -29.08 15.87
C LEU A 33 -9.18 -28.45 16.48
N PHE A 34 -10.09 -27.95 15.66
CA PHE A 34 -11.30 -27.29 16.13
C PHE A 34 -12.22 -28.24 16.91
N PHE A 35 -12.47 -29.45 16.40
CA PHE A 35 -13.40 -30.40 17.01
C PHE A 35 -12.77 -31.27 18.11
N PHE A 36 -11.45 -31.58 18.02
CA PHE A 36 -10.83 -32.60 18.89
C PHE A 36 -9.79 -32.03 19.86
N VAL A 37 -9.33 -30.76 19.67
CA VAL A 37 -8.32 -30.18 20.56
C VAL A 37 -8.89 -28.94 21.27
N SER A 38 -9.01 -27.81 20.57
CA SER A 38 -9.52 -26.56 21.13
C SER A 38 -9.86 -25.57 20.03
N PRO A 39 -11.05 -24.93 20.07
CA PRO A 39 -11.41 -23.84 19.17
C PRO A 39 -10.42 -22.66 19.20
N PHE A 40 -9.88 -22.34 20.38
CA PHE A 40 -8.90 -21.27 20.54
C PHE A 40 -7.59 -21.55 19.81
N PHE A 41 -7.03 -22.77 19.94
CA PHE A 41 -5.82 -23.15 19.21
C PHE A 41 -6.05 -23.26 17.71
N ALA A 42 -7.19 -23.79 17.28
CA ALA A 42 -7.57 -23.85 15.88
C ALA A 42 -7.69 -22.45 15.28
N GLY A 43 -8.28 -21.49 16.01
CA GLY A 43 -8.37 -20.09 15.57
C GLY A 43 -6.99 -19.43 15.41
N TRP A 44 -6.07 -19.63 16.34
CA TRP A 44 -4.70 -19.12 16.22
C TRP A 44 -3.93 -19.76 15.05
N LEU A 45 -4.12 -21.07 14.83
CA LEU A 45 -3.52 -21.72 13.67
C LEU A 45 -4.07 -21.14 12.37
N LEU A 46 -5.40 -20.98 12.26
CA LEU A 46 -6.05 -20.37 11.10
C LEU A 46 -5.48 -18.97 10.80
N VAL A 47 -5.29 -18.13 11.83
CA VAL A 47 -4.66 -16.80 11.67
C VAL A 47 -3.23 -16.92 11.15
N ALA A 48 -2.43 -17.82 11.72
CA ALA A 48 -1.05 -18.07 11.27
C ALA A 48 -1.01 -18.56 9.80
N GLU A 49 -1.91 -19.46 9.43
CA GLU A 49 -2.06 -19.97 8.06
C GLU A 49 -2.50 -18.88 7.09
N PHE A 50 -3.40 -18.01 7.52
CA PHE A 50 -3.82 -16.86 6.72
C PHE A 50 -2.65 -15.87 6.50
N ILE A 51 -1.90 -15.54 7.56
CA ILE A 51 -0.68 -14.73 7.46
C ILE A 51 0.34 -15.41 6.52
N PHE A 52 0.48 -16.73 6.57
CA PHE A 52 1.31 -17.48 5.64
C PHE A 52 0.86 -17.29 4.19
N THR A 53 -0.45 -17.28 3.89
CA THR A 53 -0.95 -17.02 2.52
C THR A 53 -0.59 -15.62 2.05
N LEU A 54 -0.66 -14.61 2.93
CA LEU A 54 -0.27 -13.23 2.65
C LEU A 54 1.26 -13.12 2.42
N ALA A 55 2.06 -13.74 3.27
CA ALA A 55 3.51 -13.77 3.14
C ALA A 55 3.97 -14.47 1.85
N MET A 56 3.20 -15.42 1.36
CA MET A 56 3.45 -16.16 0.11
C MET A 56 2.77 -15.56 -1.12
N ALA A 57 2.33 -14.30 -1.09
CA ALA A 57 1.64 -13.62 -2.19
C ALA A 57 2.41 -13.68 -3.54
N LEU A 58 3.74 -13.74 -3.50
CA LEU A 58 4.59 -13.94 -4.70
C LEU A 58 4.48 -15.35 -5.32
N LYS A 59 3.95 -16.34 -4.60
CA LYS A 59 3.78 -17.71 -5.07
C LYS A 59 2.36 -17.99 -5.52
N CYS A 60 1.39 -17.39 -4.85
CA CYS A 60 -0.03 -17.46 -5.15
C CYS A 60 -0.72 -16.20 -4.63
N TYR A 61 -1.57 -15.59 -5.45
CA TYR A 61 -2.37 -14.45 -4.97
C TYR A 61 -3.25 -14.89 -3.80
N PRO A 62 -3.27 -14.16 -2.66
CA PRO A 62 -3.83 -14.67 -1.40
C PRO A 62 -5.34 -14.88 -1.39
N LEU A 63 -6.07 -14.32 -2.35
CA LEU A 63 -7.53 -14.42 -2.43
C LEU A 63 -8.03 -15.87 -2.42
N GLN A 64 -7.42 -16.74 -3.26
CA GLN A 64 -7.88 -18.11 -3.37
C GLN A 64 -7.51 -18.95 -2.13
N PRO A 65 -6.24 -19.05 -1.70
CA PRO A 65 -5.91 -19.85 -0.53
C PRO A 65 -6.49 -19.27 0.76
N GLY A 66 -6.45 -17.96 0.96
CA GLY A 66 -7.07 -17.30 2.12
C GLY A 66 -8.59 -17.42 2.12
N GLY A 67 -9.23 -17.35 0.94
CA GLY A 67 -10.66 -17.57 0.79
C GLY A 67 -11.10 -18.99 1.15
N LEU A 68 -10.30 -20.01 0.80
CA LEU A 68 -10.56 -21.40 1.21
C LEU A 68 -10.53 -21.53 2.73
N LEU A 69 -9.55 -20.94 3.40
CA LEU A 69 -9.45 -20.95 4.87
C LEU A 69 -10.65 -20.23 5.51
N ALA A 70 -11.09 -19.09 4.93
CA ALA A 70 -12.27 -18.37 5.42
C ALA A 70 -13.56 -19.17 5.24
N PHE A 71 -13.76 -19.83 4.09
CA PHE A 71 -14.91 -20.70 3.86
C PHE A 71 -14.92 -21.91 4.81
N GLU A 72 -13.76 -22.52 5.01
CA GLU A 72 -13.63 -23.61 5.96
C GLU A 72 -14.02 -23.18 7.37
N ALA A 73 -13.50 -22.03 7.85
CA ALA A 73 -13.80 -21.48 9.15
C ALA A 73 -15.30 -21.27 9.38
N ILE A 74 -16.03 -20.80 8.37
CA ILE A 74 -17.50 -20.67 8.42
C ILE A 74 -18.14 -22.07 8.43
N ALA A 75 -17.68 -22.99 7.58
CA ALA A 75 -18.27 -24.32 7.43
C ALA A 75 -18.17 -25.17 8.70
N ILE A 76 -17.05 -25.06 9.44
CA ILE A 76 -16.84 -25.82 10.68
C ILE A 76 -17.34 -25.09 11.93
N GLY A 77 -17.82 -23.84 11.80
CA GLY A 77 -18.44 -23.08 12.89
C GLY A 77 -17.46 -22.28 13.76
N MET A 78 -16.25 -21.95 13.27
CA MET A 78 -15.35 -21.00 13.94
C MET A 78 -15.96 -19.60 13.98
N THR A 79 -16.72 -19.23 12.96
CA THR A 79 -17.56 -18.04 12.85
C THR A 79 -18.82 -18.39 12.05
N ASN A 80 -19.69 -17.44 11.81
CA ASN A 80 -20.88 -17.63 10.98
C ASN A 80 -21.06 -16.51 9.95
N ALA A 81 -21.89 -16.76 8.93
CA ALA A 81 -22.11 -15.83 7.83
C ALA A 81 -22.72 -14.48 8.29
N GLU A 82 -23.51 -14.44 9.35
CA GLU A 82 -24.10 -13.19 9.88
C GLU A 82 -23.03 -12.31 10.53
N HIS A 83 -22.10 -12.88 11.27
CA HIS A 83 -20.98 -12.12 11.85
C HIS A 83 -20.05 -11.60 10.75
N VAL A 84 -19.72 -12.39 9.75
CA VAL A 84 -18.94 -11.93 8.57
C VAL A 84 -19.66 -10.77 7.88
N LYS A 85 -20.97 -10.88 7.67
CA LYS A 85 -21.77 -9.80 7.09
C LYS A 85 -21.75 -8.54 7.97
N ALA A 86 -21.81 -8.69 9.29
CA ALA A 86 -21.75 -7.56 10.22
C ALA A 86 -20.39 -6.84 10.11
N GLU A 87 -19.27 -7.58 10.02
CA GLU A 87 -17.94 -7.00 9.82
C GLU A 87 -17.82 -6.25 8.48
N ILE A 88 -18.36 -6.82 7.38
CA ILE A 88 -18.39 -6.14 6.08
C ILE A 88 -19.20 -4.84 6.18
N MET A 89 -20.36 -4.88 6.81
CA MET A 89 -21.24 -3.70 6.94
C MET A 89 -20.61 -2.62 7.84
N ALA A 90 -19.90 -3.02 8.89
CA ALA A 90 -19.19 -2.11 9.78
C ALA A 90 -18.05 -1.35 9.06
N ASN A 91 -17.53 -1.94 7.98
CA ASN A 91 -16.41 -1.39 7.18
C ASN A 91 -16.82 -1.08 5.73
N PHE A 92 -18.11 -0.80 5.49
CA PHE A 92 -18.65 -0.65 4.14
C PHE A 92 -18.02 0.53 3.37
N GLU A 93 -17.70 1.63 4.07
CA GLU A 93 -17.03 2.79 3.46
C GLU A 93 -15.66 2.44 2.87
N VAL A 94 -14.93 1.50 3.51
CA VAL A 94 -13.64 1.03 3.00
C VAL A 94 -13.83 0.23 1.70
N VAL A 95 -14.89 -0.58 1.62
CA VAL A 95 -15.23 -1.31 0.40
C VAL A 95 -15.57 -0.33 -0.73
N LEU A 96 -16.37 0.71 -0.45
CA LEU A 96 -16.70 1.75 -1.43
C LEU A 96 -15.48 2.56 -1.86
N LEU A 97 -14.57 2.87 -0.92
CA LEU A 97 -13.30 3.54 -1.24
C LEU A 97 -12.51 2.70 -2.26
N LEU A 98 -12.30 1.42 -1.99
CA LEU A 98 -11.53 0.56 -2.88
C LEU A 98 -12.18 0.42 -4.26
N ILE A 99 -13.49 0.31 -4.32
CA ILE A 99 -14.20 0.17 -5.60
C ILE A 99 -14.13 1.48 -6.40
N PHE A 100 -14.53 2.60 -5.83
CA PHE A 100 -14.76 3.81 -6.61
C PHE A 100 -13.56 4.76 -6.62
N MET A 101 -12.80 4.88 -5.53
CA MET A 101 -11.65 5.78 -5.50
C MET A 101 -10.54 5.26 -6.40
N VAL A 102 -10.16 3.98 -6.30
CA VAL A 102 -9.13 3.37 -7.15
C VAL A 102 -9.53 3.45 -8.63
N ALA A 103 -10.80 3.12 -8.95
CA ALA A 103 -11.32 3.25 -10.30
C ALA A 103 -11.35 4.71 -10.80
N GLY A 104 -11.65 5.68 -9.91
CA GLY A 104 -11.63 7.11 -10.23
C GLY A 104 -10.23 7.61 -10.60
N ILE A 105 -9.24 7.20 -9.82
CA ILE A 105 -7.85 7.59 -10.03
C ILE A 105 -7.28 7.03 -11.35
N TYR A 106 -7.76 5.89 -11.82
CA TYR A 106 -7.41 5.32 -13.12
C TYR A 106 -7.55 6.36 -14.25
N PHE A 107 -8.61 7.17 -14.23
CA PHE A 107 -8.84 8.21 -15.24
C PHE A 107 -7.93 9.43 -15.10
N MET A 108 -7.18 9.56 -14.00
CA MET A 108 -6.18 10.63 -13.79
C MET A 108 -4.76 10.18 -14.16
N LYS A 109 -4.57 8.94 -14.60
CA LYS A 109 -3.28 8.32 -14.90
C LYS A 109 -2.44 9.12 -15.91
N GLN A 110 -3.07 9.76 -16.91
CA GLN A 110 -2.35 10.57 -17.89
C GLN A 110 -1.68 11.81 -17.27
N LEU A 111 -2.37 12.50 -16.36
CA LEU A 111 -1.81 13.63 -15.63
C LEU A 111 -0.61 13.20 -14.79
N LEU A 112 -0.73 12.09 -14.07
CA LEU A 112 0.33 11.56 -13.23
C LEU A 112 1.54 11.14 -14.07
N LEU A 113 1.32 10.44 -15.19
CA LEU A 113 2.37 10.09 -16.16
C LEU A 113 3.09 11.34 -16.67
N TYR A 114 2.35 12.38 -17.03
CA TYR A 114 2.92 13.65 -17.49
C TYR A 114 3.80 14.29 -16.41
N VAL A 115 3.33 14.37 -15.16
CA VAL A 115 4.07 14.97 -14.04
C VAL A 115 5.39 14.21 -13.80
N PHE A 116 5.35 12.89 -13.61
CA PHE A 116 6.56 12.11 -13.33
C PHE A 116 7.54 12.09 -14.50
N THR A 117 7.05 12.07 -15.75
CA THR A 117 7.89 12.20 -16.94
C THR A 117 8.63 13.55 -16.94
N LYS A 118 7.92 14.65 -16.67
CA LYS A 118 8.54 15.99 -16.62
C LYS A 118 9.54 16.12 -15.48
N LEU A 119 9.27 15.57 -14.31
CA LEU A 119 10.22 15.55 -13.21
C LEU A 119 11.53 14.84 -13.62
N LEU A 120 11.44 13.66 -14.23
CA LEU A 120 12.59 12.85 -14.60
C LEU A 120 13.47 13.51 -15.67
N VAL A 121 12.85 14.13 -16.68
CA VAL A 121 13.60 14.74 -17.79
C VAL A 121 14.17 16.10 -17.40
N ARG A 122 13.48 16.90 -16.58
CA ARG A 122 13.89 18.28 -16.25
C ARG A 122 14.91 18.38 -15.13
N ILE A 123 14.86 17.47 -14.14
CA ILE A 123 15.73 17.54 -12.96
C ILE A 123 16.99 16.73 -13.20
N ARG A 124 18.14 17.41 -13.33
CA ARG A 124 19.46 16.78 -13.59
C ARG A 124 20.14 16.27 -12.32
N SER A 125 19.93 16.93 -11.20
CA SER A 125 20.54 16.55 -9.93
C SER A 125 19.87 15.28 -9.39
N LYS A 126 20.65 14.22 -9.17
CA LYS A 126 20.13 12.94 -8.65
C LYS A 126 19.46 13.10 -7.30
N ILE A 127 20.06 13.87 -6.38
CA ILE A 127 19.50 14.09 -5.03
C ILE A 127 18.17 14.83 -5.13
N VAL A 128 18.12 15.91 -5.92
CA VAL A 128 16.89 16.70 -6.11
C VAL A 128 15.81 15.87 -6.80
N LEU A 129 16.19 15.06 -7.79
CA LEU A 129 15.25 14.17 -8.48
C LEU A 129 14.68 13.10 -7.55
N SER A 130 15.52 12.44 -6.77
CA SER A 130 15.10 11.43 -5.79
C SER A 130 14.18 12.03 -4.74
N LEU A 131 14.53 13.22 -4.23
CA LEU A 131 13.70 13.98 -3.29
C LEU A 131 12.35 14.39 -3.92
N ALA A 132 12.36 14.86 -5.18
CA ALA A 132 11.15 15.23 -5.90
C ALA A 132 10.23 14.03 -6.14
N PHE A 133 10.78 12.87 -6.48
CA PHE A 133 10.00 11.62 -6.62
C PHE A 133 9.43 11.15 -5.29
N CYS A 134 10.24 11.12 -4.23
CA CYS A 134 9.78 10.76 -2.89
C CYS A 134 8.68 11.70 -2.40
N PHE A 135 8.88 13.01 -2.51
CA PHE A 135 7.91 14.02 -2.10
C PHE A 135 6.62 13.97 -2.93
N SER A 136 6.75 13.88 -4.28
CA SER A 136 5.56 13.80 -5.15
C SER A 136 4.77 12.52 -4.91
N ALA A 137 5.44 11.39 -4.71
CA ALA A 137 4.79 10.14 -4.36
C ALA A 137 4.09 10.24 -3.00
N ALA A 138 4.70 10.88 -2.01
CA ALA A 138 4.10 11.11 -0.70
C ALA A 138 2.88 12.05 -0.80
N PHE A 139 3.03 13.18 -1.48
CA PHE A 139 1.92 14.12 -1.67
C PHE A 139 0.72 13.46 -2.37
N LEU A 140 0.98 12.73 -3.43
CA LEU A 140 -0.07 12.03 -4.16
C LEU A 140 -0.71 10.93 -3.32
N SER A 141 0.09 10.12 -2.62
CA SER A 141 -0.42 9.02 -1.79
C SER A 141 -1.21 9.49 -0.57
N ALA A 142 -1.08 10.74 -0.16
CA ALA A 142 -1.95 11.32 0.87
C ALA A 142 -3.40 11.51 0.40
N PHE A 143 -3.65 11.54 -0.91
CA PHE A 143 -4.98 11.73 -1.50
C PHE A 143 -5.39 10.62 -2.46
N LEU A 144 -4.44 9.81 -2.89
CA LEU A 144 -4.60 8.72 -3.84
C LEU A 144 -4.06 7.44 -3.22
N ASP A 145 -4.64 6.32 -3.59
CA ASP A 145 -4.12 5.01 -3.18
C ASP A 145 -2.66 4.80 -3.61
N ALA A 146 -1.85 4.27 -2.70
CA ALA A 146 -0.41 4.04 -2.89
C ALA A 146 -0.11 3.14 -4.11
N LEU A 147 -0.94 2.11 -4.35
CA LEU A 147 -0.78 1.19 -5.48
C LEU A 147 -0.88 1.93 -6.81
N THR A 148 -1.85 2.82 -6.95
CA THR A 148 -2.05 3.60 -8.17
C THR A 148 -0.89 4.55 -8.43
N VAL A 149 -0.38 5.23 -7.41
CA VAL A 149 0.78 6.11 -7.53
C VAL A 149 2.01 5.32 -8.02
N VAL A 150 2.28 4.18 -7.40
CA VAL A 150 3.41 3.30 -7.79
C VAL A 150 3.20 2.71 -9.19
N ALA A 151 1.98 2.29 -9.56
CA ALA A 151 1.67 1.79 -10.90
C ALA A 151 2.00 2.80 -12.01
N VAL A 152 1.70 4.07 -11.78
CA VAL A 152 2.05 5.15 -12.71
C VAL A 152 3.57 5.31 -12.82
N ILE A 153 4.27 5.34 -11.69
CA ILE A 153 5.73 5.50 -11.67
C ILE A 153 6.41 4.31 -12.37
N ILE A 154 5.94 3.08 -12.13
CA ILE A 154 6.37 1.89 -12.85
C ILE A 154 6.15 2.04 -14.36
N SER A 155 4.98 2.56 -14.77
CA SER A 155 4.66 2.76 -16.19
C SER A 155 5.61 3.76 -16.85
N VAL A 156 5.98 4.85 -16.15
CA VAL A 156 7.00 5.82 -16.62
C VAL A 156 8.37 5.13 -16.75
N ALA A 157 8.79 4.40 -15.73
CA ALA A 157 10.07 3.70 -15.74
C ALA A 157 10.16 2.63 -16.83
N MET A 158 9.09 1.85 -17.03
CA MET A 158 8.97 0.86 -18.12
C MET A 158 9.07 1.51 -19.50
N GLY A 159 8.35 2.62 -19.70
CA GLY A 159 8.40 3.37 -20.94
C GLY A 159 9.82 3.83 -21.26
N PHE A 160 10.50 4.43 -20.30
CA PHE A 160 11.86 4.91 -20.47
C PHE A 160 12.89 3.79 -20.64
N TYR A 161 12.75 2.71 -19.86
CA TYR A 161 13.61 1.54 -20.04
C TYR A 161 13.47 0.96 -21.45
N GLY A 162 12.24 0.77 -21.93
CA GLY A 162 11.96 0.24 -23.26
C GLY A 162 12.49 1.12 -24.38
N VAL A 163 12.36 2.45 -24.26
CA VAL A 163 12.91 3.40 -25.25
C VAL A 163 14.42 3.33 -25.29
N TYR A 164 15.10 3.41 -24.14
CA TYR A 164 16.55 3.31 -24.09
C TYR A 164 17.04 1.97 -24.63
N HIS A 165 16.42 0.88 -24.24
CA HIS A 165 16.79 -0.46 -24.68
C HIS A 165 16.69 -0.62 -26.21
N LYS A 166 15.65 -0.06 -26.84
CA LYS A 166 15.49 -0.05 -28.30
C LYS A 166 16.61 0.73 -28.98
N VAL A 167 16.86 1.96 -28.53
CA VAL A 167 17.92 2.82 -29.11
C VAL A 167 19.31 2.19 -28.92
N ALA A 168 19.61 1.67 -27.74
CA ALA A 168 20.88 1.02 -27.43
C ALA A 168 21.10 -0.29 -28.21
N SER A 169 20.01 -0.93 -28.68
CA SER A 169 20.05 -2.11 -29.56
C SER A 169 20.11 -1.76 -31.06
N GLY A 170 20.23 -0.48 -31.43
CA GLY A 170 20.25 0.00 -32.81
C GLY A 170 18.92 -0.17 -33.56
N LYS A 171 17.80 -0.27 -32.85
CA LYS A 171 16.46 -0.41 -33.42
C LYS A 171 15.66 0.89 -33.37
N THR A 172 14.67 1.00 -34.25
CA THR A 172 13.73 2.11 -34.23
C THR A 172 12.65 1.91 -33.15
N LEU A 173 11.97 2.98 -32.75
CA LEU A 173 10.88 2.93 -31.75
C LEU A 173 9.69 2.05 -32.19
N GLN A 174 9.55 1.81 -33.50
CA GLN A 174 8.45 1.03 -34.08
C GLN A 174 8.74 -0.48 -34.14
N ASP A 175 10.02 -0.88 -34.00
CA ASP A 175 10.40 -2.28 -34.07
C ASP A 175 9.89 -3.06 -32.83
N ALA A 176 9.41 -4.28 -33.06
CA ALA A 176 9.14 -5.22 -31.97
C ALA A 176 10.48 -5.67 -31.37
N LEU A 177 10.64 -5.52 -30.06
CA LEU A 177 11.82 -5.92 -29.33
C LEU A 177 11.45 -6.58 -28.01
N ASP A 178 12.10 -7.69 -27.73
CA ASP A 178 12.12 -8.24 -26.37
C ASP A 178 13.08 -7.39 -25.53
N ILE A 179 12.54 -6.57 -24.65
CA ILE A 179 13.29 -5.67 -23.76
C ILE A 179 13.99 -6.42 -22.62
N SER A 180 13.83 -7.74 -22.53
CA SER A 180 14.55 -8.60 -21.58
C SER A 180 15.83 -9.20 -22.16
N ASP A 181 16.04 -9.11 -23.49
CA ASP A 181 17.22 -9.65 -24.19
C ASP A 181 18.37 -8.63 -24.21
N ASP A 182 19.26 -8.76 -23.23
CA ASP A 182 20.44 -7.88 -23.08
C ASP A 182 21.56 -8.16 -24.12
N ASN A 183 21.51 -9.30 -24.82
CA ASN A 183 22.61 -9.72 -25.72
C ASN A 183 22.83 -8.78 -26.93
N LYS A 184 21.85 -7.93 -27.22
CA LYS A 184 21.87 -6.98 -28.34
C LYS A 184 22.33 -5.57 -27.97
N ILE A 185 22.66 -5.34 -26.69
CA ILE A 185 23.07 -4.03 -26.20
C ILE A 185 24.60 -3.90 -26.26
N ASN A 186 25.08 -2.87 -26.93
CA ASN A 186 26.50 -2.62 -27.09
C ASN A 186 27.19 -2.08 -25.83
N ASN A 187 26.44 -1.44 -24.92
CA ASN A 187 26.98 -0.80 -23.71
C ASN A 187 26.29 -1.34 -22.43
N HIS A 188 26.74 -2.52 -21.99
CA HIS A 188 26.21 -3.17 -20.79
C HIS A 188 26.47 -2.37 -19.51
N GLU A 189 27.58 -1.62 -19.43
CA GLU A 189 27.89 -0.81 -18.25
C GLU A 189 26.87 0.33 -18.07
N THR A 190 26.54 1.05 -19.14
CA THR A 190 25.52 2.10 -19.12
C THR A 190 24.15 1.53 -18.77
N LEU A 191 23.80 0.34 -19.27
CA LEU A 191 22.54 -0.33 -18.92
C LEU A 191 22.48 -0.66 -17.43
N GLU A 192 23.55 -1.20 -16.83
CA GLU A 192 23.56 -1.54 -15.40
C GLU A 192 23.50 -0.28 -14.51
N LYS A 193 24.16 0.82 -14.90
CA LYS A 193 24.02 2.13 -14.24
C LYS A 193 22.59 2.64 -14.33
N PHE A 194 21.95 2.52 -15.49
CA PHE A 194 20.54 2.92 -15.66
C PHE A 194 19.59 2.07 -14.84
N ARG A 195 19.79 0.75 -14.77
CA ARG A 195 19.05 -0.15 -13.89
C ARG A 195 19.20 0.25 -12.42
N SER A 196 20.41 0.55 -11.98
CA SER A 196 20.67 0.99 -10.60
C SER A 196 20.01 2.33 -10.30
N PHE A 197 20.06 3.27 -11.24
CA PHE A 197 19.35 4.53 -11.14
C PHE A 197 17.83 4.34 -11.00
N LEU A 198 17.21 3.50 -11.85
CA LEU A 198 15.78 3.23 -11.78
C LEU A 198 15.37 2.52 -10.48
N ARG A 199 16.17 1.54 -10.01
CA ARG A 199 15.92 0.88 -8.72
C ARG A 199 15.83 1.90 -7.59
N SER A 200 16.83 2.79 -7.47
CA SER A 200 16.84 3.78 -6.40
C SER A 200 15.64 4.72 -6.50
N LEU A 201 15.27 5.13 -7.71
CA LEU A 201 14.12 6.01 -7.93
C LEU A 201 12.79 5.34 -7.54
N MET A 202 12.62 4.06 -7.91
CA MET A 202 11.44 3.26 -7.53
C MET A 202 11.34 3.06 -6.01
N MET A 203 12.47 2.81 -5.35
CA MET A 203 12.49 2.67 -3.89
C MET A 203 12.13 3.98 -3.19
N HIS A 204 12.65 5.13 -3.64
CA HIS A 204 12.27 6.43 -3.09
C HIS A 204 10.80 6.75 -3.28
N ALA A 205 10.24 6.40 -4.44
CA ALA A 205 8.82 6.58 -4.70
C ALA A 205 7.97 5.66 -3.81
N GLY A 206 8.35 4.39 -3.67
CA GLY A 206 7.64 3.45 -2.80
C GLY A 206 7.67 3.85 -1.32
N VAL A 207 8.83 4.32 -0.82
CA VAL A 207 8.90 4.90 0.55
C VAL A 207 8.06 6.18 0.63
N GLY A 208 8.09 7.01 -0.41
CA GLY A 208 7.27 8.22 -0.48
C GLY A 208 5.80 7.92 -0.28
N THR A 209 5.27 6.88 -0.96
CA THR A 209 3.86 6.50 -0.78
C THR A 209 3.53 6.10 0.65
N ALA A 210 4.42 5.40 1.34
CA ALA A 210 4.22 5.06 2.75
C ALA A 210 4.24 6.31 3.66
N LEU A 211 5.17 7.25 3.40
CA LEU A 211 5.26 8.50 4.15
C LEU A 211 4.02 9.39 4.00
N GLY A 212 3.44 9.45 2.82
CA GLY A 212 2.23 10.24 2.57
C GLY A 212 0.96 9.50 2.94
N GLY A 213 0.90 8.22 2.61
CA GLY A 213 -0.27 7.37 2.85
C GLY A 213 -0.68 7.32 4.31
N VAL A 214 0.27 7.28 5.23
CA VAL A 214 -0.01 7.25 6.68
C VAL A 214 -0.66 8.53 7.23
N MET A 215 -0.55 9.66 6.50
CA MET A 215 -0.99 10.98 7.00
C MET A 215 -2.49 11.20 6.94
N THR A 216 -3.19 10.55 6.02
CA THR A 216 -4.62 10.81 5.77
C THR A 216 -5.43 9.52 5.76
N MET A 217 -6.72 9.63 6.00
CA MET A 217 -7.61 8.47 6.05
C MET A 217 -7.81 7.77 4.70
N VAL A 218 -7.46 8.39 3.58
CA VAL A 218 -7.64 7.82 2.23
C VAL A 218 -6.36 7.30 1.61
N GLY A 219 -5.20 7.60 2.20
CA GLY A 219 -3.91 7.20 1.66
C GLY A 219 -3.66 5.69 1.68
N GLU A 220 -4.25 5.01 2.67
CA GLU A 220 -4.18 3.56 2.84
C GLU A 220 -5.52 3.04 3.38
N PRO A 221 -6.02 1.86 2.97
CA PRO A 221 -7.33 1.35 3.39
C PRO A 221 -7.49 1.18 4.90
N GLN A 222 -6.45 0.77 5.61
CA GLN A 222 -6.49 0.62 7.07
C GLN A 222 -6.70 1.93 7.82
N ASN A 223 -6.25 3.04 7.25
CA ASN A 223 -6.44 4.36 7.86
C ASN A 223 -7.94 4.71 7.92
N LEU A 224 -8.68 4.37 6.85
CA LEU A 224 -10.12 4.61 6.81
C LEU A 224 -10.83 3.73 7.84
N ILE A 225 -10.43 2.45 8.00
CA ILE A 225 -10.98 1.57 9.04
C ILE A 225 -10.79 2.20 10.42
N ILE A 226 -9.58 2.69 10.72
CA ILE A 226 -9.28 3.33 12.00
C ILE A 226 -10.11 4.62 12.18
N ALA A 227 -10.18 5.46 11.13
CA ALA A 227 -10.96 6.69 11.15
C ALA A 227 -12.46 6.43 11.44
N GLU A 228 -13.06 5.42 10.79
CA GLU A 228 -14.46 5.00 11.00
C GLU A 228 -14.69 4.49 12.43
N GLN A 229 -13.78 3.64 12.94
CA GLN A 229 -13.88 3.13 14.30
C GLN A 229 -13.72 4.24 15.36
N ALA A 230 -12.87 5.22 15.10
CA ALA A 230 -12.64 6.38 15.96
C ALA A 230 -13.61 7.56 15.68
N LYS A 231 -14.43 7.48 14.62
CA LYS A 231 -15.35 8.54 14.16
C LYS A 231 -14.65 9.85 13.81
N TRP A 232 -13.44 9.78 13.26
CA TRP A 232 -12.69 10.94 12.84
C TRP A 232 -13.00 11.31 11.39
N ASN A 233 -13.20 12.59 11.11
CA ASN A 233 -13.26 13.10 9.75
C ASN A 233 -11.86 13.26 9.14
N PHE A 234 -11.78 13.59 7.84
CA PHE A 234 -10.51 13.69 7.11
C PHE A 234 -9.51 14.67 7.74
N ILE A 235 -9.96 15.86 8.11
CA ILE A 235 -9.11 16.90 8.70
C ILE A 235 -8.66 16.50 10.10
N GLU A 236 -9.59 15.98 10.90
CA GLU A 236 -9.30 15.52 12.25
C GLU A 236 -8.30 14.37 12.24
N PHE A 237 -8.47 13.37 11.37
CA PHE A 237 -7.51 12.28 11.20
C PHE A 237 -6.11 12.82 10.91
N PHE A 238 -5.98 13.76 9.96
CA PHE A 238 -4.69 14.37 9.63
C PHE A 238 -4.03 15.01 10.85
N PHE A 239 -4.76 15.83 11.62
CA PHE A 239 -4.21 16.51 12.79
C PHE A 239 -3.84 15.53 13.92
N ARG A 240 -4.61 14.46 14.10
CA ARG A 240 -4.29 13.43 15.09
C ARG A 240 -3.06 12.61 14.73
N MET A 241 -2.82 12.36 13.45
CA MET A 241 -1.63 11.68 12.96
C MET A 241 -0.40 12.60 12.91
N ALA A 242 -0.59 13.92 12.73
CA ALA A 242 0.48 14.90 12.51
C ALA A 242 1.62 14.87 13.54
N PRO A 243 1.37 14.69 14.86
CA PRO A 243 2.44 14.63 15.86
C PRO A 243 3.47 13.53 15.61
N VAL A 244 3.07 12.44 14.98
CA VAL A 244 3.95 11.32 14.62
C VAL A 244 4.41 11.42 13.17
N THR A 245 3.50 11.68 12.26
CA THR A 245 3.78 11.58 10.82
C THR A 245 4.62 12.71 10.28
N ILE A 246 4.51 13.94 10.81
CA ILE A 246 5.32 15.08 10.35
C ILE A 246 6.81 14.88 10.68
N PRO A 247 7.21 14.57 11.93
CA PRO A 247 8.61 14.26 12.23
C PRO A 247 9.17 13.11 11.39
N VAL A 248 8.38 12.05 11.23
CA VAL A 248 8.75 10.89 10.39
C VAL A 248 8.92 11.29 8.94
N PHE A 249 8.02 12.10 8.38
CA PHE A 249 8.10 12.60 7.02
C PHE A 249 9.40 13.39 6.77
N ILE A 250 9.72 14.33 7.65
CA ILE A 250 10.95 15.12 7.57
C ILE A 250 12.17 14.22 7.62
N CYS A 251 12.24 13.29 8.58
CA CYS A 251 13.35 12.35 8.71
C CYS A 251 13.43 11.36 7.54
N GLY A 252 12.30 10.95 6.97
CA GLY A 252 12.25 10.12 5.76
C GLY A 252 12.81 10.84 4.53
N LEU A 253 12.45 12.10 4.31
CA LEU A 253 13.03 12.93 3.24
C LEU A 253 14.52 13.19 3.46
N LEU A 254 14.95 13.42 4.72
CA LEU A 254 16.37 13.52 5.06
C LEU A 254 17.12 12.22 4.77
N THR A 255 16.53 11.07 5.08
CA THR A 255 17.10 9.75 4.76
C THR A 255 17.29 9.60 3.25
N CYS A 256 16.30 10.02 2.43
CA CYS A 256 16.43 10.04 0.97
C CYS A 256 17.68 10.85 0.52
N VAL A 257 17.88 12.03 1.06
CA VAL A 257 19.05 12.88 0.76
C VAL A 257 20.35 12.20 1.20
N LEU A 258 20.39 11.63 2.39
CA LEU A 258 21.60 11.03 2.97
C LEU A 258 22.04 9.77 2.22
N VAL A 259 21.11 8.83 1.90
CA VAL A 259 21.47 7.61 1.17
C VAL A 259 21.97 7.91 -0.24
N GLU A 260 21.41 8.93 -0.91
CA GLU A 260 21.89 9.37 -2.22
C GLU A 260 23.24 10.09 -2.14
N LYS A 261 23.45 10.94 -1.13
CA LYS A 261 24.68 11.69 -0.93
C LYS A 261 25.86 10.78 -0.59
N PHE A 262 25.64 9.82 0.32
CA PHE A 262 26.68 8.89 0.77
C PHE A 262 26.81 7.65 -0.12
N LYS A 263 25.90 7.46 -1.07
CA LYS A 263 25.88 6.33 -2.01
C LYS A 263 25.88 4.96 -1.32
N VAL A 264 25.09 4.82 -0.29
CA VAL A 264 24.97 3.60 0.52
C VAL A 264 23.69 2.83 0.19
N PHE A 265 23.62 1.57 0.56
CA PHE A 265 22.45 0.70 0.37
C PHE A 265 21.95 0.59 -1.07
N GLY A 266 22.84 0.73 -2.06
CA GLY A 266 22.49 0.63 -3.48
C GLY A 266 21.92 1.91 -4.12
N TYR A 267 22.03 3.04 -3.40
CA TYR A 267 21.68 4.38 -3.89
C TYR A 267 22.91 5.12 -4.45
N GLY A 268 22.68 6.30 -5.04
CA GLY A 268 23.74 7.22 -5.48
C GLY A 268 24.11 7.14 -6.94
N GLU A 269 23.55 6.19 -7.72
CA GLU A 269 23.83 6.11 -9.16
C GLU A 269 23.07 7.19 -9.91
N LYS A 270 23.79 7.91 -10.79
CA LYS A 270 23.22 8.99 -11.61
C LYS A 270 22.65 8.44 -12.91
N LEU A 271 21.68 9.18 -13.47
CA LEU A 271 21.20 8.90 -14.83
C LEU A 271 22.36 9.11 -15.83
N PRO A 272 22.76 8.09 -16.61
CA PRO A 272 23.80 8.25 -17.62
C PRO A 272 23.41 9.31 -18.66
N GLU A 273 24.38 10.10 -19.12
CA GLU A 273 24.13 11.20 -20.05
C GLU A 273 23.52 10.73 -21.37
N GLU A 274 24.01 9.59 -21.91
CA GLU A 274 23.46 8.98 -23.13
C GLU A 274 21.98 8.63 -22.98
N VAL A 275 21.60 8.07 -21.81
CA VAL A 275 20.20 7.74 -21.52
C VAL A 275 19.37 9.01 -21.42
N TRP A 276 19.88 10.02 -20.72
CA TRP A 276 19.16 11.28 -20.57
C TRP A 276 18.87 11.96 -21.92
N GLN A 277 19.86 11.97 -22.84
CA GLN A 277 19.68 12.55 -24.18
C GLN A 277 18.54 11.87 -24.92
N VAL A 278 18.52 10.52 -24.95
CA VAL A 278 17.44 9.74 -25.58
C VAL A 278 16.08 10.10 -25.00
N LEU A 279 15.97 10.20 -23.67
CA LEU A 279 14.72 10.51 -22.99
C LEU A 279 14.28 11.96 -23.22
N ALA A 280 15.23 12.90 -23.24
CA ALA A 280 14.95 14.32 -23.51
C ALA A 280 14.46 14.57 -24.96
N ASP A 281 15.03 13.87 -25.91
CA ASP A 281 14.60 13.96 -27.31
C ASP A 281 13.20 13.37 -27.50
N LEU A 282 12.92 12.23 -26.87
CA LEU A 282 11.57 11.65 -26.84
C LEU A 282 10.54 12.63 -26.24
N ASP A 283 10.86 13.26 -25.11
CA ASP A 283 9.97 14.22 -24.47
C ASP A 283 9.70 15.43 -25.36
N ARG A 284 10.72 15.93 -26.08
CA ARG A 284 10.57 17.01 -27.04
C ARG A 284 9.69 16.63 -28.23
N GLU A 285 9.84 15.42 -28.76
CA GLU A 285 8.99 14.91 -29.82
C GLU A 285 7.54 14.75 -29.38
N ASN A 286 7.32 14.16 -28.21
CA ASN A 286 5.98 14.01 -27.64
C ASN A 286 5.32 15.37 -27.39
N ALA A 287 6.08 16.35 -26.89
CA ALA A 287 5.58 17.71 -26.70
C ALA A 287 5.14 18.39 -27.99
N LYS A 288 5.85 18.15 -29.11
CA LYS A 288 5.47 18.65 -30.45
C LYS A 288 4.21 17.97 -30.99
N LYS A 289 4.02 16.67 -30.70
CA LYS A 289 2.87 15.88 -31.15
C LYS A 289 1.62 16.10 -30.29
N MET A 290 1.75 16.74 -29.13
CA MET A 290 0.64 16.96 -28.20
C MET A 290 -0.44 17.86 -28.81
N SER A 291 -1.62 17.32 -29.01
CA SER A 291 -2.77 18.02 -29.57
C SER A 291 -3.39 19.03 -28.58
N LYS A 292 -4.24 19.92 -29.07
CA LYS A 292 -5.05 20.81 -28.20
C LYS A 292 -5.98 19.98 -27.29
N GLN A 293 -6.50 18.86 -27.80
CA GLN A 293 -7.38 17.96 -27.06
C GLN A 293 -6.63 17.31 -25.88
N ASP A 294 -5.37 16.87 -26.08
CA ASP A 294 -4.56 16.28 -24.99
C ASP A 294 -4.30 17.31 -23.88
N LYS A 295 -4.02 18.58 -24.25
CA LYS A 295 -3.84 19.66 -23.26
C LYS A 295 -5.11 19.91 -22.45
N ILE A 296 -6.27 19.90 -23.11
CA ILE A 296 -7.56 20.04 -22.42
C ILE A 296 -7.80 18.87 -21.47
N ARG A 297 -7.53 17.62 -21.90
CA ARG A 297 -7.64 16.44 -21.03
C ARG A 297 -6.77 16.54 -19.78
N LEU A 298 -5.51 16.96 -19.92
CA LEU A 298 -4.62 17.17 -18.77
C LEU A 298 -5.14 18.27 -17.83
N SER A 299 -5.67 19.38 -18.40
CA SER A 299 -6.25 20.47 -17.60
C SER A 299 -7.49 20.01 -16.84
N VAL A 300 -8.37 19.23 -17.47
CA VAL A 300 -9.55 18.63 -16.84
C VAL A 300 -9.12 17.71 -15.68
N GLN A 301 -8.16 16.82 -15.92
CA GLN A 301 -7.66 15.93 -14.87
C GLN A 301 -7.04 16.72 -13.70
N ALA A 302 -6.34 17.82 -13.96
CA ALA A 302 -5.80 18.69 -12.90
C ALA A 302 -6.91 19.35 -12.07
N ILE A 303 -7.98 19.84 -12.72
CA ILE A 303 -9.15 20.40 -12.03
C ILE A 303 -9.84 19.33 -11.17
N ILE A 304 -9.97 18.11 -11.69
CA ILE A 304 -10.56 16.98 -10.96
C ILE A 304 -9.68 16.59 -9.76
N ALA A 305 -8.35 16.65 -9.88
CA ALA A 305 -7.45 16.44 -8.75
C ALA A 305 -7.67 17.48 -7.64
N VAL A 306 -7.86 18.74 -8.00
CA VAL A 306 -8.22 19.80 -7.03
C VAL A 306 -9.60 19.53 -6.41
N TRP A 307 -10.59 19.13 -7.21
CA TRP A 307 -11.91 18.74 -6.72
C TRP A 307 -11.82 17.58 -5.70
N LEU A 308 -11.04 16.54 -6.01
CA LEU A 308 -10.83 15.41 -5.11
C LEU A 308 -10.28 15.88 -3.76
N ILE A 309 -9.22 16.70 -3.77
CA ILE A 309 -8.59 17.23 -2.54
C ILE A 309 -9.60 18.04 -1.73
N LEU A 310 -10.34 18.95 -2.38
CA LEU A 310 -11.34 19.79 -1.71
C LEU A 310 -12.53 18.96 -1.19
N GLY A 311 -13.00 18.00 -1.98
CA GLY A 311 -14.08 17.09 -1.59
C GLY A 311 -13.75 16.29 -0.32
N LEU A 312 -12.54 15.77 -0.23
CA LEU A 312 -12.04 15.06 0.94
C LEU A 312 -11.82 16.01 2.13
N ALA A 313 -11.14 17.14 1.92
CA ALA A 313 -10.82 18.10 2.98
C ALA A 313 -12.07 18.69 3.64
N PHE A 314 -13.09 19.04 2.85
CA PHE A 314 -14.35 19.57 3.37
C PHE A 314 -15.39 18.50 3.72
N HIS A 315 -15.02 17.21 3.61
CA HIS A 315 -15.91 16.07 3.89
C HIS A 315 -17.29 16.21 3.22
N LEU A 316 -17.26 16.53 1.91
CA LEU A 316 -18.49 16.83 1.15
C LEU A 316 -19.41 15.62 0.99
N ALA A 317 -18.84 14.41 1.03
CA ALA A 317 -19.55 13.14 0.99
C ALA A 317 -18.65 12.03 1.56
N ALA A 318 -19.19 10.82 1.71
CA ALA A 318 -18.43 9.63 2.00
C ALA A 318 -17.30 9.43 0.96
N VAL A 319 -16.14 8.94 1.40
CA VAL A 319 -14.92 8.87 0.58
C VAL A 319 -15.15 8.11 -0.74
N GLY A 320 -15.85 6.99 -0.68
CA GLY A 320 -16.20 6.23 -1.89
C GLY A 320 -17.07 7.01 -2.87
N LEU A 321 -18.01 7.83 -2.40
CA LEU A 321 -18.86 8.67 -3.26
C LEU A 321 -18.07 9.82 -3.89
N ILE A 322 -17.08 10.37 -3.21
CA ILE A 322 -16.13 11.32 -3.81
C ILE A 322 -15.38 10.64 -4.95
N GLY A 323 -14.91 9.40 -4.76
CA GLY A 323 -14.31 8.59 -5.82
C GLY A 323 -15.23 8.39 -7.02
N LEU A 324 -16.51 8.08 -6.79
CA LEU A 324 -17.52 7.97 -7.86
C LEU A 324 -17.69 9.31 -8.60
N SER A 325 -17.70 10.44 -7.91
CA SER A 325 -17.76 11.77 -8.54
C SER A 325 -16.55 12.01 -9.46
N VAL A 326 -15.37 11.57 -9.07
CA VAL A 326 -14.15 11.61 -9.90
C VAL A 326 -14.33 10.81 -11.18
N ILE A 327 -14.88 9.58 -11.09
CA ILE A 327 -15.18 8.76 -12.28
C ILE A 327 -16.11 9.53 -13.21
N ILE A 328 -17.23 10.04 -12.70
CA ILE A 328 -18.24 10.74 -13.49
C ILE A 328 -17.64 11.98 -14.16
N LEU A 329 -16.95 12.83 -13.41
CA LEU A 329 -16.34 14.04 -13.96
C LEU A 329 -15.25 13.73 -14.98
N ALA A 330 -14.35 12.78 -14.66
CA ALA A 330 -13.26 12.42 -15.55
C ALA A 330 -13.79 11.83 -16.87
N THR A 331 -14.70 10.87 -16.82
CA THR A 331 -15.24 10.21 -18.01
C THR A 331 -16.06 11.18 -18.87
N THR A 332 -16.90 12.02 -18.24
CA THR A 332 -17.72 13.02 -18.94
C THR A 332 -16.86 14.03 -19.69
N PHE A 333 -15.88 14.65 -19.04
CA PHE A 333 -15.11 15.75 -19.62
C PHE A 333 -13.90 15.29 -20.46
N THR A 334 -13.54 14.01 -20.41
CA THR A 334 -12.52 13.42 -21.31
C THR A 334 -13.11 12.61 -22.47
N GLY A 335 -14.44 12.46 -22.51
CA GLY A 335 -15.15 11.76 -23.58
C GLY A 335 -15.05 10.23 -23.52
N VAL A 336 -14.85 9.66 -22.33
CA VAL A 336 -14.85 8.21 -22.11
C VAL A 336 -16.27 7.78 -21.72
N THR A 337 -17.07 7.36 -22.71
CA THR A 337 -18.49 6.98 -22.51
C THR A 337 -18.76 5.51 -22.79
N ASP A 338 -17.75 4.77 -23.23
CA ASP A 338 -17.83 3.34 -23.52
C ASP A 338 -17.78 2.51 -22.24
N GLU A 339 -18.76 1.60 -22.07
CA GLU A 339 -18.88 0.73 -20.89
C GLU A 339 -17.62 -0.13 -20.67
N HIS A 340 -17.02 -0.65 -21.74
CA HIS A 340 -15.83 -1.47 -21.65
C HIS A 340 -14.62 -0.67 -21.13
N ALA A 341 -14.47 0.59 -21.58
CA ALA A 341 -13.41 1.48 -21.12
C ALA A 341 -13.59 1.86 -19.63
N ILE A 342 -14.84 2.08 -19.20
CA ILE A 342 -15.18 2.30 -17.79
C ILE A 342 -14.91 1.03 -16.99
N GLY A 343 -15.32 -0.14 -17.48
CA GLY A 343 -15.12 -1.43 -16.83
C GLY A 343 -13.64 -1.74 -16.53
N LYS A 344 -12.72 -1.33 -17.40
CA LYS A 344 -11.28 -1.50 -17.19
C LYS A 344 -10.76 -0.81 -15.93
N SER A 345 -11.33 0.32 -15.53
CA SER A 345 -10.91 1.03 -14.32
C SER A 345 -11.20 0.21 -13.05
N PHE A 346 -12.22 -0.63 -13.06
CA PHE A 346 -12.57 -1.48 -11.92
C PHE A 346 -11.74 -2.78 -11.86
N GLN A 347 -11.12 -3.19 -12.96
CA GLN A 347 -10.29 -4.43 -12.99
C GLN A 347 -9.09 -4.36 -12.05
N GLU A 348 -8.56 -3.16 -11.78
CA GLU A 348 -7.42 -2.98 -10.86
C GLU A 348 -7.86 -3.04 -9.39
N SER A 349 -9.09 -2.61 -9.06
CA SER A 349 -9.59 -2.52 -7.68
C SER A 349 -10.27 -3.79 -7.16
N LEU A 350 -11.00 -4.50 -8.00
CA LEU A 350 -11.85 -5.61 -7.58
C LEU A 350 -11.11 -6.80 -6.93
N PRO A 351 -9.92 -7.25 -7.41
CA PRO A 351 -9.22 -8.36 -6.77
C PRO A 351 -8.83 -8.06 -5.33
N PHE A 352 -8.37 -6.85 -5.05
CA PHE A 352 -8.01 -6.43 -3.69
C PHE A 352 -9.26 -6.22 -2.83
N THR A 353 -10.33 -5.67 -3.38
CA THR A 353 -11.63 -5.54 -2.68
C THR A 353 -12.17 -6.91 -2.26
N ALA A 354 -12.08 -7.92 -3.14
CA ALA A 354 -12.48 -9.29 -2.81
C ALA A 354 -11.60 -9.89 -1.70
N LEU A 355 -10.29 -9.64 -1.73
CA LEU A 355 -9.38 -10.07 -0.67
C LEU A 355 -9.70 -9.40 0.67
N LEU A 356 -10.09 -8.12 0.67
CA LEU A 356 -10.53 -7.42 1.88
C LEU A 356 -11.76 -8.09 2.52
N VAL A 357 -12.71 -8.55 1.72
CA VAL A 357 -13.87 -9.30 2.24
C VAL A 357 -13.43 -10.62 2.91
N VAL A 358 -12.41 -11.28 2.36
CA VAL A 358 -11.80 -12.46 3.02
C VAL A 358 -11.14 -12.06 4.34
N PHE A 359 -10.47 -10.91 4.44
CA PHE A 359 -9.91 -10.40 5.70
C PHE A 359 -10.99 -10.25 6.77
N PHE A 360 -12.13 -9.65 6.44
CA PHE A 360 -13.23 -9.50 7.39
C PHE A 360 -13.79 -10.84 7.87
N SER A 361 -13.73 -11.88 7.05
CA SER A 361 -14.12 -13.24 7.48
C SER A 361 -13.16 -13.80 8.54
N ILE A 362 -11.84 -13.57 8.38
CA ILE A 362 -10.85 -13.97 9.39
C ILE A 362 -10.96 -13.10 10.65
N VAL A 363 -11.24 -11.81 10.52
CA VAL A 363 -11.50 -10.92 11.66
C VAL A 363 -12.71 -11.41 12.46
N ALA A 364 -13.79 -11.83 11.81
CA ALA A 364 -14.94 -12.42 12.49
C ALA A 364 -14.57 -13.68 13.30
N VAL A 365 -13.68 -14.55 12.77
CA VAL A 365 -13.15 -15.70 13.54
C VAL A 365 -12.36 -15.22 14.77
N ILE A 366 -11.50 -14.21 14.62
CA ILE A 366 -10.69 -13.66 15.72
C ILE A 366 -11.60 -13.16 16.86
N ILE A 367 -12.67 -12.46 16.52
CA ILE A 367 -13.63 -11.92 17.47
C ILE A 367 -14.42 -13.05 18.14
N ASP A 368 -14.99 -13.98 17.38
CA ASP A 368 -15.82 -15.06 17.89
C ASP A 368 -15.05 -16.02 18.80
N GLN A 369 -13.81 -16.33 18.44
CA GLN A 369 -12.91 -17.21 19.23
C GLN A 369 -12.13 -16.43 20.31
N LYS A 370 -12.32 -15.10 20.43
CA LYS A 370 -11.66 -14.22 21.44
C LYS A 370 -10.13 -14.38 21.44
N LEU A 371 -9.52 -14.50 20.26
CA LEU A 371 -8.11 -14.86 20.14
C LEU A 371 -7.18 -13.81 20.74
N PHE A 372 -7.45 -12.54 20.54
CA PHE A 372 -6.61 -11.45 21.03
C PHE A 372 -6.89 -11.04 22.48
N ALA A 373 -7.94 -11.53 23.10
CA ALA A 373 -8.28 -11.18 24.49
C ALA A 373 -7.12 -11.35 25.49
N PRO A 374 -6.29 -12.43 25.45
CA PRO A 374 -5.15 -12.55 26.36
C PRO A 374 -4.05 -11.51 26.11
N ILE A 375 -3.79 -11.16 24.84
CA ILE A 375 -2.79 -10.15 24.46
C ILE A 375 -3.24 -8.77 24.91
N ILE A 376 -4.49 -8.43 24.63
CA ILE A 376 -5.08 -7.15 25.05
C ILE A 376 -5.08 -7.03 26.57
N HIS A 377 -5.48 -8.08 27.28
CA HIS A 377 -5.45 -8.08 28.75
C HIS A 377 -4.03 -7.85 29.29
N PHE A 378 -3.03 -8.49 28.69
CA PHE A 378 -1.62 -8.27 29.04
C PHE A 378 -1.18 -6.82 28.79
N VAL A 379 -1.49 -6.26 27.60
CA VAL A 379 -1.12 -4.89 27.27
C VAL A 379 -1.85 -3.89 28.15
N LEU A 380 -3.16 -4.06 28.37
CA LEU A 380 -3.97 -3.16 29.20
C LEU A 380 -3.64 -3.22 30.69
N SER A 381 -2.95 -4.29 31.14
CA SER A 381 -2.42 -4.35 32.52
C SER A 381 -1.16 -3.50 32.74
N SER A 382 -0.56 -2.98 31.65
CA SER A 382 0.59 -2.10 31.68
C SER A 382 0.17 -0.63 31.90
N GLU A 383 1.12 0.24 32.27
CA GLU A 383 0.90 1.67 32.33
C GLU A 383 0.50 2.24 30.95
N GLU A 384 -0.38 3.24 30.91
CA GLU A 384 -0.93 3.84 29.67
C GLU A 384 0.14 4.20 28.64
N LYS A 385 1.27 4.75 29.09
CA LYS A 385 2.39 5.09 28.22
C LYS A 385 3.02 3.84 27.60
N THR A 386 3.24 2.80 28.40
CA THR A 386 3.77 1.51 27.93
C THR A 386 2.82 0.84 26.95
N GLN A 387 1.51 1.01 27.10
CA GLN A 387 0.52 0.50 26.14
C GLN A 387 0.74 1.06 24.74
N LEU A 388 1.02 2.39 24.61
CA LEU A 388 1.28 3.02 23.31
C LEU A 388 2.49 2.39 22.61
N ALA A 389 3.58 2.23 23.35
CA ALA A 389 4.82 1.62 22.87
C ALA A 389 4.61 0.16 22.42
N LEU A 390 3.86 -0.62 23.20
CA LEU A 390 3.55 -2.02 22.89
C LEU A 390 2.64 -2.15 21.66
N PHE A 391 1.58 -1.34 21.56
CA PHE A 391 0.71 -1.34 20.38
C PHE A 391 1.48 -0.95 19.12
N TYR A 392 2.29 0.11 19.17
CA TYR A 392 3.13 0.51 18.05
C TYR A 392 4.10 -0.60 17.64
N GLY A 393 4.81 -1.19 18.61
CA GLY A 393 5.82 -2.21 18.35
C GLY A 393 5.24 -3.52 17.80
N PHE A 394 4.18 -4.06 18.43
CA PHE A 394 3.53 -5.28 17.98
C PHE A 394 2.86 -5.12 16.62
N ASN A 395 2.16 -4.00 16.39
CA ASN A 395 1.60 -3.69 15.08
C ASN A 395 2.70 -3.63 14.03
N GLY A 396 3.81 -2.96 14.31
CA GLY A 396 4.94 -2.83 13.39
C GLY A 396 5.58 -4.18 13.04
N LEU A 397 5.79 -5.03 14.04
CA LEU A 397 6.36 -6.37 13.82
C LEU A 397 5.44 -7.23 12.95
N LEU A 398 4.15 -7.26 13.28
CA LEU A 398 3.17 -8.07 12.56
C LEU A 398 2.98 -7.53 11.13
N SER A 399 2.91 -6.22 10.97
CA SER A 399 2.72 -5.54 9.69
C SER A 399 3.93 -5.68 8.75
N ALA A 400 5.14 -5.84 9.29
CA ALA A 400 6.31 -6.15 8.48
C ALA A 400 6.26 -7.54 7.82
N ILE A 401 5.43 -8.45 8.31
CA ILE A 401 5.30 -9.84 7.81
C ILE A 401 3.97 -10.03 7.07
N SER A 402 2.93 -9.33 7.48
CA SER A 402 1.55 -9.48 7.06
C SER A 402 1.03 -8.21 6.38
N ASP A 403 -0.23 -8.24 5.96
CA ASP A 403 -0.91 -7.08 5.37
C ASP A 403 -1.34 -6.07 6.45
N ASN A 404 -1.13 -4.77 6.16
CA ASN A 404 -1.43 -3.67 7.08
C ASN A 404 -2.92 -3.57 7.42
N VAL A 405 -3.80 -3.82 6.44
CA VAL A 405 -5.25 -3.70 6.62
C VAL A 405 -5.72 -4.74 7.63
N PHE A 406 -5.25 -5.98 7.48
CA PHE A 406 -5.57 -7.06 8.41
C PHE A 406 -5.11 -6.73 9.84
N VAL A 407 -3.85 -6.35 10.01
CA VAL A 407 -3.28 -6.03 11.33
C VAL A 407 -4.03 -4.88 12.00
N ALA A 408 -4.21 -3.76 11.29
CA ALA A 408 -4.91 -2.60 11.82
C ALA A 408 -6.35 -2.91 12.22
N THR A 409 -7.08 -3.68 11.39
CA THR A 409 -8.48 -4.04 11.68
C THR A 409 -8.60 -4.82 12.97
N VAL A 410 -7.72 -5.80 13.18
CA VAL A 410 -7.72 -6.60 14.41
C VAL A 410 -7.49 -5.72 15.64
N TYR A 411 -6.42 -4.93 15.63
CA TYR A 411 -6.04 -4.15 16.80
C TYR A 411 -7.01 -3.00 17.11
N ILE A 412 -7.56 -2.32 16.09
CA ILE A 412 -8.52 -1.24 16.34
C ILE A 412 -9.86 -1.75 16.87
N ASN A 413 -10.32 -2.91 16.40
CA ASN A 413 -11.55 -3.53 16.92
C ASN A 413 -11.39 -3.94 18.38
N GLU A 414 -10.24 -4.50 18.76
CA GLU A 414 -9.94 -4.85 20.15
C GLU A 414 -9.82 -3.60 21.03
N ALA A 415 -9.14 -2.54 20.57
CA ALA A 415 -9.08 -1.28 21.30
C ALA A 415 -10.48 -0.66 21.50
N LYS A 416 -11.34 -0.74 20.47
CA LYS A 416 -12.74 -0.29 20.55
C LYS A 416 -13.55 -1.13 21.53
N HIS A 417 -13.35 -2.44 21.55
CA HIS A 417 -13.98 -3.33 22.53
C HIS A 417 -13.55 -2.97 23.96
N ALA A 418 -12.26 -2.70 24.18
CA ALA A 418 -11.74 -2.25 25.46
C ALA A 418 -12.36 -0.90 25.90
N LEU A 419 -12.56 0.03 24.98
CA LEU A 419 -13.29 1.28 25.23
C LEU A 419 -14.75 1.01 25.62
N ALA A 420 -15.45 0.16 24.86
CA ALA A 420 -16.86 -0.16 25.10
C ALA A 420 -17.10 -0.86 26.45
N THR A 421 -16.13 -1.65 26.91
CA THR A 421 -16.17 -2.33 28.22
C THR A 421 -15.68 -1.46 29.38
N GLY A 422 -15.20 -0.24 29.11
CA GLY A 422 -14.65 0.67 30.12
C GLY A 422 -13.25 0.25 30.63
N ALA A 423 -12.57 -0.65 29.92
CA ALA A 423 -11.20 -1.08 30.28
C ALA A 423 -10.15 0.00 29.97
N ILE A 424 -10.44 0.91 29.04
CA ILE A 424 -9.63 2.09 28.72
C ILE A 424 -10.49 3.34 28.66
N ALA A 425 -9.88 4.50 28.96
CA ALA A 425 -10.54 5.79 28.83
C ALA A 425 -10.64 6.23 27.35
N PRO A 426 -11.61 7.09 26.97
CA PRO A 426 -11.71 7.63 25.61
C PRO A 426 -10.41 8.25 25.09
N HIS A 427 -9.75 9.07 25.91
CA HIS A 427 -8.47 9.68 25.56
C HIS A 427 -7.40 8.62 25.25
N GLN A 428 -7.32 7.54 26.03
CA GLN A 428 -6.35 6.47 25.78
C GLN A 428 -6.67 5.73 24.47
N PHE A 429 -7.96 5.50 24.15
CA PHE A 429 -8.35 4.92 22.87
C PHE A 429 -7.88 5.78 21.68
N GLU A 430 -8.02 7.10 21.77
CA GLU A 430 -7.56 8.02 20.72
C GLU A 430 -6.05 7.91 20.47
N LEU A 431 -5.25 7.88 21.54
CA LEU A 431 -3.79 7.71 21.43
C LEU A 431 -3.41 6.33 20.87
N LEU A 432 -4.11 5.27 21.31
CA LEU A 432 -3.92 3.91 20.80
C LEU A 432 -4.26 3.81 19.31
N ALA A 433 -5.32 4.46 18.84
CA ALA A 433 -5.68 4.49 17.44
C ALA A 433 -4.58 5.13 16.57
N VAL A 434 -3.93 6.19 17.05
CA VAL A 434 -2.74 6.77 16.38
C VAL A 434 -1.55 5.80 16.41
N ALA A 435 -1.30 5.14 17.54
CA ALA A 435 -0.22 4.16 17.66
C ALA A 435 -0.43 2.95 16.75
N ILE A 436 -1.67 2.45 16.63
CA ILE A 436 -2.05 1.37 15.72
C ILE A 436 -1.80 1.81 14.27
N ASN A 437 -2.34 2.96 13.86
CA ASN A 437 -2.20 3.44 12.48
C ASN A 437 -0.73 3.62 12.07
N THR A 438 0.04 4.32 12.89
CA THR A 438 1.44 4.61 12.60
C THR A 438 2.32 3.38 12.76
N GLY A 439 2.01 2.50 13.73
CA GLY A 439 2.69 1.22 13.92
C GLY A 439 2.50 0.26 12.75
N THR A 440 1.30 0.20 12.14
CA THR A 440 1.09 -0.63 10.96
C THR A 440 1.76 -0.08 9.70
N ASN A 441 1.85 1.24 9.55
CA ASN A 441 2.32 1.87 8.32
C ASN A 441 3.84 2.09 8.27
N LEU A 442 4.47 2.56 9.36
CA LEU A 442 5.86 3.03 9.32
C LEU A 442 6.88 1.88 9.33
N PRO A 443 6.79 0.88 10.23
CA PRO A 443 7.71 -0.25 10.22
C PRO A 443 7.51 -1.19 9.03
N SER A 444 6.33 -1.19 8.40
CA SER A 444 5.97 -2.09 7.31
C SER A 444 6.81 -1.91 6.04
N VAL A 445 7.50 -0.77 5.87
CA VAL A 445 8.47 -0.55 4.79
C VAL A 445 9.66 -1.50 4.85
N ALA A 446 9.81 -2.27 5.93
CA ALA A 446 10.87 -3.26 6.12
C ALA A 446 10.86 -4.35 5.04
N THR A 447 9.69 -4.75 4.56
CA THR A 447 9.56 -5.86 3.62
C THR A 447 8.53 -5.56 2.53
N PRO A 448 8.66 -6.21 1.37
CA PRO A 448 7.63 -6.11 0.33
C PRO A 448 6.24 -6.58 0.77
N ASN A 449 6.16 -7.53 1.69
CA ASN A 449 4.87 -8.05 2.16
C ASN A 449 4.16 -7.06 3.08
N GLY A 450 4.92 -6.32 3.88
CA GLY A 450 4.35 -5.32 4.78
C GLY A 450 3.86 -4.07 4.07
N GLN A 451 4.38 -3.76 2.87
CA GLN A 451 4.00 -2.54 2.15
C GLN A 451 3.45 -2.89 0.76
N ALA A 452 2.16 -2.66 0.56
CA ALA A 452 1.47 -3.00 -0.69
C ALA A 452 2.13 -2.39 -1.94
N ALA A 453 2.63 -1.15 -1.85
CA ALA A 453 3.36 -0.48 -2.92
C ALA A 453 4.66 -1.23 -3.29
N PHE A 454 5.37 -1.77 -2.31
CA PHE A 454 6.59 -2.55 -2.54
C PHE A 454 6.29 -3.93 -3.13
N LEU A 455 5.25 -4.60 -2.64
CA LEU A 455 4.81 -5.87 -3.20
C LEU A 455 4.39 -5.70 -4.66
N PHE A 456 3.63 -4.66 -4.96
CA PHE A 456 3.20 -4.33 -6.32
C PHE A 456 4.40 -4.04 -7.24
N LEU A 457 5.38 -3.27 -6.78
CA LEU A 457 6.62 -3.02 -7.52
C LEU A 457 7.38 -4.32 -7.79
N LEU A 458 7.52 -5.18 -6.79
CA LEU A 458 8.25 -6.44 -6.89
C LEU A 458 7.58 -7.46 -7.83
N THR A 459 6.24 -7.45 -7.91
CA THR A 459 5.46 -8.32 -8.80
C THR A 459 5.31 -7.75 -10.21
N SER A 460 5.70 -6.49 -10.43
CA SER A 460 5.59 -5.82 -11.72
C SER A 460 6.57 -6.38 -12.75
N SER A 461 6.25 -6.18 -14.04
CA SER A 461 7.15 -6.50 -15.14
C SER A 461 8.46 -5.67 -15.15
N LEU A 462 8.50 -4.56 -14.42
CA LEU A 462 9.71 -3.74 -14.26
C LEU A 462 10.76 -4.41 -13.36
N ALA A 463 10.35 -5.08 -12.30
CA ALA A 463 11.26 -5.62 -11.28
C ALA A 463 12.37 -6.52 -11.86
N PRO A 464 12.08 -7.53 -12.72
CA PRO A 464 13.13 -8.34 -13.33
C PRO A 464 14.04 -7.53 -14.26
N LEU A 465 13.49 -6.55 -14.99
CA LEU A 465 14.26 -5.71 -15.93
C LEU A 465 15.30 -4.85 -15.20
N ILE A 466 14.97 -4.30 -14.04
CA ILE A 466 15.91 -3.52 -13.22
C ILE A 466 16.65 -4.38 -12.20
N LYS A 467 16.54 -5.71 -12.29
CA LYS A 467 17.15 -6.68 -11.36
C LYS A 467 16.82 -6.36 -9.88
N LEU A 468 15.57 -5.99 -9.62
CA LEU A 468 15.04 -5.77 -8.27
C LEU A 468 14.35 -7.06 -7.80
N TYR A 469 14.86 -7.65 -6.74
CA TYR A 469 14.34 -8.87 -6.12
C TYR A 469 14.18 -8.65 -4.61
N TYR A 470 13.48 -9.56 -3.95
CA TYR A 470 13.05 -9.43 -2.55
C TYR A 470 14.17 -8.97 -1.61
N GLY A 471 15.29 -9.72 -1.57
CA GLY A 471 16.40 -9.41 -0.65
C GLY A 471 17.06 -8.05 -0.95
N ARG A 472 17.14 -7.64 -2.23
CA ARG A 472 17.67 -6.33 -2.60
C ARG A 472 16.72 -5.21 -2.19
N MET A 473 15.41 -5.43 -2.31
CA MET A 473 14.41 -4.46 -1.85
C MET A 473 14.48 -4.25 -0.34
N VAL A 474 14.54 -5.34 0.45
CA VAL A 474 14.74 -5.27 1.90
C VAL A 474 16.03 -4.55 2.26
N TYR A 475 17.14 -4.84 1.59
CA TYR A 475 18.42 -4.16 1.79
C TYR A 475 18.34 -2.65 1.52
N MET A 476 17.68 -2.26 0.42
CA MET A 476 17.51 -0.85 0.08
C MET A 476 16.51 -0.13 1.00
N ALA A 477 15.51 -0.83 1.51
CA ALA A 477 14.53 -0.31 2.45
C ALA A 477 15.11 -0.12 3.88
N LEU A 478 16.17 -0.85 4.24
CA LEU A 478 16.70 -0.91 5.61
C LEU A 478 16.96 0.46 6.26
N PRO A 479 17.63 1.45 5.63
CA PRO A 479 17.85 2.75 6.24
C PRO A 479 16.53 3.49 6.55
N TYR A 480 15.54 3.37 5.68
CA TYR A 480 14.21 3.92 5.93
C TYR A 480 13.48 3.18 7.04
N THR A 481 13.50 1.85 7.04
CA THR A 481 12.90 1.04 8.09
C THR A 481 13.40 1.47 9.47
N ILE A 482 14.71 1.59 9.63
CA ILE A 482 15.31 2.00 10.90
C ILE A 482 14.85 3.41 11.30
N VAL A 483 14.97 4.38 10.38
CA VAL A 483 14.64 5.78 10.68
C VAL A 483 13.17 5.96 10.96
N LEU A 484 12.27 5.45 10.08
CA LEU A 484 10.83 5.64 10.23
C LEU A 484 10.30 4.95 11.48
N THR A 485 10.78 3.73 11.78
CA THR A 485 10.38 2.99 12.99
C THR A 485 10.83 3.70 14.26
N LEU A 486 12.10 4.11 14.33
CA LEU A 486 12.63 4.74 15.53
C LEU A 486 12.05 6.14 15.75
N VAL A 487 11.96 6.97 14.71
CA VAL A 487 11.38 8.31 14.83
C VAL A 487 9.90 8.22 15.17
N GLY A 488 9.17 7.28 14.54
CA GLY A 488 7.77 7.03 14.86
C GLY A 488 7.58 6.60 16.32
N PHE A 489 8.39 5.66 16.79
CA PHE A 489 8.39 5.22 18.19
C PHE A 489 8.65 6.36 19.17
N LEU A 490 9.69 7.16 18.91
CA LEU A 490 10.03 8.33 19.76
C LEU A 490 8.92 9.38 19.71
N ALA A 491 8.29 9.59 18.57
CA ALA A 491 7.19 10.53 18.45
C ALA A 491 5.94 10.06 19.22
N ILE A 492 5.62 8.77 19.18
CA ILE A 492 4.54 8.16 19.98
C ILE A 492 4.80 8.35 21.47
N GLU A 493 6.02 8.11 21.90
CA GLU A 493 6.39 8.10 23.31
C GLU A 493 6.50 9.52 23.91
N PHE A 494 7.05 10.47 23.15
CA PHE A 494 7.44 11.78 23.69
C PHE A 494 6.68 12.97 23.09
N ILE A 495 6.06 12.83 21.92
CA ILE A 495 5.44 13.96 21.24
C ILE A 495 3.90 13.81 21.23
N LEU A 496 3.39 12.62 20.95
CA LEU A 496 1.96 12.39 20.72
C LEU A 496 1.07 12.85 21.89
N PRO A 497 1.33 12.46 23.16
CA PRO A 497 0.41 12.82 24.26
C PRO A 497 0.28 14.34 24.46
N GLU A 498 1.40 15.04 24.49
CA GLU A 498 1.44 16.49 24.71
C GLU A 498 0.85 17.26 23.52
N MET A 499 1.21 16.87 22.29
CA MET A 499 0.69 17.51 21.09
C MET A 499 -0.80 17.27 20.89
N THR A 500 -1.33 16.13 21.30
CA THR A 500 -2.77 15.85 21.26
C THR A 500 -3.52 16.84 22.16
N ILE A 501 -3.06 17.08 23.39
CA ILE A 501 -3.64 18.08 24.29
C ILE A 501 -3.55 19.49 23.68
N TRP A 502 -2.41 19.84 23.11
CA TRP A 502 -2.22 21.14 22.48
C TRP A 502 -3.16 21.35 21.28
N LEU A 503 -3.30 20.37 20.40
CA LEU A 503 -4.21 20.42 19.26
C LEU A 503 -5.70 20.51 19.68
N ALA A 504 -6.08 19.81 20.74
CA ALA A 504 -7.42 19.91 21.33
C ALA A 504 -7.69 21.32 21.87
N ASN A 505 -6.73 21.93 22.57
CA ASN A 505 -6.82 23.29 23.07
C ASN A 505 -6.95 24.34 21.96
N LEU A 506 -6.40 24.06 20.76
CA LEU A 506 -6.57 24.90 19.57
C LEU A 506 -7.90 24.67 18.85
N GLY A 507 -8.69 23.69 19.26
CA GLY A 507 -9.93 23.30 18.59
C GLY A 507 -9.74 22.62 17.22
N LEU A 508 -8.54 22.10 16.95
CA LEU A 508 -8.23 21.38 15.70
C LEU A 508 -8.63 19.91 15.73
N ILE A 509 -8.78 19.35 16.92
CA ILE A 509 -9.31 18.00 17.16
C ILE A 509 -10.37 18.06 18.25
N ILE A 510 -11.35 17.16 18.19
CA ILE A 510 -12.45 17.08 19.16
C ILE A 510 -12.23 15.82 20.01
N PRO A 511 -11.91 15.92 21.30
CA PRO A 511 -11.81 14.73 22.17
C PRO A 511 -13.14 13.97 22.24
N ILE A 512 -13.10 12.63 22.23
CA ILE A 512 -14.27 11.74 22.32
C ILE A 512 -14.85 11.75 23.72
#